data_093f5eb48f9c1679c53c1322c391aba2
#
_entry.id   093f5eb48f9c1679c53c1322c391aba2
#
_cell.length_a   1.000
_cell.length_b   1.000
_cell.length_c   1.000
_cell.angle_alpha   90.00
_cell.angle_beta   90.00
_cell.angle_gamma   90.00
#
_symmetry.space_group_name_H-M   'P 1'
#
loop_
_entity.id
_entity.type
_entity.pdbx_description
1 polymer ?
#
loop_
_entity_poly.entity_id
_entity_poly.type
_entity_poly.pdbx_seq_one_letter_code
_entity_poly.pdbx_strand_id
1 'polypeptide(L)'
;MFQLAYLKLTEPRKDSSLFTSFVQKNKAQLALLSSNPQAAFFDTAFKVFYNNNPLAPINVPKATYFDSIQADRAVAIYKQRLGDAGGMHFVFTGNFKEAEIIPLIETYIASLPATSRKNNYVDQKVRPIKGKKELTVYKGEEQKSLILSFYYGDIPYNEALALKASALTEVLNIRIIEELREKVQGIYGGGIFGGLNKAPYPSFQLVVQLPCGPEKVDTLLKAMQNEINAIIKNGPSEQNLNKVKQQWRESHKQEMKENGPWSSHLLAAKTEGKNIDRFIHFEQYMDKLTTKDVQEAARLLLNGKNHYTAILMPADAKKK
;
A
#
# COMPACT_ATOMS: atom_id res chain seq x y z
N MET A 1 -19.32 19.36 -13.37
CA MET A 1 -18.83 18.28 -12.48
C MET A 1 -19.97 17.56 -11.77
N PHE A 2 -20.87 18.24 -11.05
CA PHE A 2 -21.98 17.64 -10.29
C PHE A 2 -22.94 16.79 -11.15
N GLN A 3 -23.39 17.30 -12.31
CA GLN A 3 -24.19 16.55 -13.28
C GLN A 3 -23.55 15.22 -13.68
N LEU A 4 -22.25 15.25 -13.97
CA LEU A 4 -21.51 14.03 -14.36
C LEU A 4 -21.42 13.03 -13.20
N ALA A 5 -21.22 13.51 -11.97
CA ALA A 5 -21.21 12.67 -10.77
C ALA A 5 -22.59 12.01 -10.57
N TYR A 6 -23.66 12.78 -10.67
CA TYR A 6 -25.03 12.27 -10.60
C TYR A 6 -25.31 11.19 -11.64
N LEU A 7 -25.03 11.48 -12.93
CA LEU A 7 -25.24 10.54 -14.02
C LEU A 7 -24.40 9.27 -13.88
N LYS A 8 -23.16 9.38 -13.41
CA LYS A 8 -22.32 8.19 -13.16
C LYS A 8 -22.92 7.28 -12.11
N LEU A 9 -23.56 7.82 -11.07
CA LEU A 9 -24.15 7.01 -10.00
C LEU A 9 -25.52 6.46 -10.38
N THR A 10 -26.35 7.22 -11.11
CA THR A 10 -27.74 6.85 -11.44
C THR A 10 -27.87 6.14 -12.77
N GLU A 11 -27.19 6.62 -13.82
CA GLU A 11 -27.32 6.15 -15.19
C GLU A 11 -25.96 5.86 -15.86
N PRO A 12 -25.20 4.85 -15.36
CA PRO A 12 -23.91 4.49 -15.95
C PRO A 12 -24.11 4.02 -17.39
N ARG A 13 -23.42 4.70 -18.32
CA ARG A 13 -23.49 4.38 -19.74
C ARG A 13 -22.82 3.04 -20.04
N LYS A 14 -23.51 2.17 -20.75
CA LYS A 14 -22.96 0.99 -21.38
C LYS A 14 -22.56 1.29 -22.82
N ASP A 15 -21.33 0.96 -23.20
CA ASP A 15 -20.84 1.06 -24.55
C ASP A 15 -20.11 -0.24 -24.94
N SER A 16 -20.73 -1.02 -25.81
CA SER A 16 -20.25 -2.35 -26.17
C SER A 16 -18.93 -2.30 -26.97
N SER A 17 -18.70 -1.25 -27.78
CA SER A 17 -17.47 -1.10 -28.55
C SER A 17 -16.28 -0.74 -27.68
N LEU A 18 -16.48 0.20 -26.76
CA LEU A 18 -15.47 0.57 -25.76
C LEU A 18 -15.16 -0.60 -24.83
N PHE A 19 -16.17 -1.37 -24.42
CA PHE A 19 -15.99 -2.55 -23.59
C PHE A 19 -15.15 -3.62 -24.31
N THR A 20 -15.45 -3.91 -25.57
CA THR A 20 -14.68 -4.88 -26.39
C THR A 20 -13.22 -4.42 -26.50
N SER A 21 -13.00 -3.14 -26.83
CA SER A 21 -11.66 -2.56 -26.91
C SER A 21 -10.91 -2.62 -25.59
N PHE A 22 -11.59 -2.34 -24.47
CA PHE A 22 -11.04 -2.48 -23.12
C PHE A 22 -10.59 -3.92 -22.84
N VAL A 23 -11.44 -4.90 -23.10
CA VAL A 23 -11.12 -6.33 -22.92
C VAL A 23 -9.90 -6.74 -23.75
N GLN A 24 -9.88 -6.42 -25.04
CA GLN A 24 -8.77 -6.76 -25.95
C GLN A 24 -7.45 -6.10 -25.50
N LYS A 25 -7.47 -4.82 -25.18
CA LYS A 25 -6.29 -4.09 -24.70
C LYS A 25 -5.73 -4.71 -23.42
N ASN A 26 -6.58 -5.00 -22.43
CA ASN A 26 -6.13 -5.58 -21.18
C ASN A 26 -5.60 -7.01 -21.36
N LYS A 27 -6.24 -7.84 -22.19
CA LYS A 27 -5.72 -9.18 -22.53
C LYS A 27 -4.32 -9.11 -23.13
N ALA A 28 -4.09 -8.21 -24.10
CA ALA A 28 -2.78 -8.03 -24.71
C ALA A 28 -1.71 -7.57 -23.70
N GLN A 29 -2.05 -6.61 -22.83
CA GLN A 29 -1.14 -6.14 -21.77
C GLN A 29 -0.80 -7.25 -20.78
N LEU A 30 -1.78 -8.06 -20.36
CA LEU A 30 -1.56 -9.16 -19.43
C LEU A 30 -0.76 -10.30 -20.06
N ALA A 31 -0.89 -10.56 -21.35
CA ALA A 31 -0.06 -11.53 -22.07
C ALA A 31 1.42 -11.13 -22.01
N LEU A 32 1.74 -9.85 -22.23
CA LEU A 32 3.09 -9.30 -22.08
C LEU A 32 3.58 -9.38 -20.62
N LEU A 33 2.72 -9.00 -19.68
CA LEU A 33 3.07 -9.02 -18.25
C LEU A 33 3.36 -10.43 -17.74
N SER A 34 2.66 -11.44 -18.23
CA SER A 34 2.85 -12.83 -17.82
C SER A 34 4.21 -13.40 -18.22
N SER A 35 4.85 -12.86 -19.26
CA SER A 35 6.21 -13.23 -19.69
C SER A 35 7.30 -12.50 -18.89
N ASN A 36 6.96 -11.44 -18.16
CA ASN A 36 7.90 -10.66 -17.38
C ASN A 36 8.35 -11.46 -16.13
N PRO A 37 9.66 -11.69 -15.92
CA PRO A 37 10.17 -12.46 -14.79
C PRO A 37 9.80 -11.88 -13.44
N GLN A 38 9.85 -10.56 -13.30
CA GLN A 38 9.53 -9.86 -12.06
C GLN A 38 8.04 -9.96 -11.73
N ALA A 39 7.16 -9.82 -12.72
CA ALA A 39 5.72 -9.97 -12.51
C ALA A 39 5.36 -11.40 -12.06
N ALA A 40 5.96 -12.41 -12.69
CA ALA A 40 5.79 -13.81 -12.29
C ALA A 40 6.37 -14.10 -10.90
N PHE A 41 7.46 -13.45 -10.52
CA PHE A 41 8.02 -13.52 -9.18
C PHE A 41 7.05 -12.95 -8.14
N PHE A 42 6.53 -11.74 -8.35
CA PHE A 42 5.54 -11.15 -7.45
C PHE A 42 4.30 -12.04 -7.30
N ASP A 43 3.76 -12.55 -8.42
CA ASP A 43 2.61 -13.46 -8.37
C ASP A 43 2.88 -14.69 -7.52
N THR A 44 4.04 -15.31 -7.71
CA THR A 44 4.46 -16.50 -6.95
C THR A 44 4.70 -16.17 -5.47
N ALA A 45 5.44 -15.09 -5.19
CA ALA A 45 5.78 -14.67 -3.84
C ALA A 45 4.51 -14.36 -3.01
N PHE A 46 3.55 -13.63 -3.58
CA PHE A 46 2.31 -13.31 -2.87
C PHE A 46 1.35 -14.50 -2.74
N LYS A 47 1.30 -15.42 -3.70
CA LYS A 47 0.57 -16.68 -3.55
C LYS A 47 1.10 -17.48 -2.37
N VAL A 48 2.41 -17.62 -2.25
CA VAL A 48 3.04 -18.29 -1.11
C VAL A 48 2.78 -17.53 0.18
N PHE A 49 2.90 -16.19 0.17
CA PHE A 49 2.66 -15.34 1.32
C PHE A 49 1.25 -15.51 1.92
N TYR A 50 0.24 -15.65 1.08
CA TYR A 50 -1.14 -15.90 1.49
C TYR A 50 -1.57 -17.38 1.45
N ASN A 51 -0.60 -18.30 1.47
CA ASN A 51 -0.85 -19.74 1.48
C ASN A 51 -1.79 -20.23 0.35
N ASN A 52 -1.64 -19.67 -0.85
CA ASN A 52 -2.49 -19.91 -2.03
C ASN A 52 -4.00 -19.70 -1.77
N ASN A 53 -4.36 -18.83 -0.84
CA ASN A 53 -5.75 -18.53 -0.57
C ASN A 53 -6.42 -17.92 -1.83
N PRO A 54 -7.51 -18.47 -2.34
CA PRO A 54 -8.16 -18.00 -3.58
C PRO A 54 -8.78 -16.61 -3.44
N LEU A 55 -8.99 -16.11 -2.22
CA LEU A 55 -9.50 -14.77 -1.93
C LEU A 55 -8.38 -13.74 -1.70
N ALA A 56 -7.11 -14.17 -1.78
CA ALA A 56 -5.99 -13.25 -1.67
C ALA A 56 -5.93 -12.28 -2.85
N PRO A 57 -5.32 -11.10 -2.67
CA PRO A 57 -5.11 -10.16 -3.78
C PRO A 57 -4.38 -10.82 -4.95
N ILE A 58 -4.90 -10.62 -6.16
CA ILE A 58 -4.30 -11.12 -7.40
C ILE A 58 -3.31 -10.06 -7.90
N ASN A 59 -2.01 -10.38 -7.91
CA ASN A 59 -0.98 -9.46 -8.39
C ASN A 59 -0.89 -9.43 -9.92
N VAL A 60 -0.99 -10.60 -10.55
CA VAL A 60 -0.99 -10.74 -12.01
C VAL A 60 -2.22 -11.52 -12.44
N PRO A 61 -3.31 -10.81 -12.85
CA PRO A 61 -4.49 -11.46 -13.36
C PRO A 61 -4.19 -12.28 -14.62
N LYS A 62 -4.83 -13.43 -14.78
CA LYS A 62 -4.71 -14.20 -16.02
C LYS A 62 -5.51 -13.50 -17.13
N ALA A 63 -4.94 -13.41 -18.34
CA ALA A 63 -5.62 -12.85 -19.51
C ALA A 63 -6.99 -13.56 -19.78
N THR A 64 -7.06 -14.86 -19.49
CA THR A 64 -8.29 -15.66 -19.63
C THR A 64 -9.43 -15.22 -18.69
N TYR A 65 -9.17 -14.48 -17.62
CA TYR A 65 -10.24 -13.94 -16.79
C TYR A 65 -11.13 -12.96 -17.56
N PHE A 66 -10.57 -12.28 -18.56
CA PHE A 66 -11.30 -11.36 -19.42
C PHE A 66 -12.24 -12.05 -20.42
N ASP A 67 -12.11 -13.37 -20.63
CA ASP A 67 -13.01 -14.14 -21.52
C ASP A 67 -14.40 -14.31 -20.91
N SER A 68 -14.50 -14.27 -19.58
CA SER A 68 -15.76 -14.44 -18.84
C SER A 68 -16.43 -13.13 -18.42
N ILE A 69 -15.78 -11.98 -18.65
CA ILE A 69 -16.35 -10.69 -18.26
C ILE A 69 -17.47 -10.30 -19.24
N GLN A 70 -18.64 -9.97 -18.68
CA GLN A 70 -19.83 -9.54 -19.43
C GLN A 70 -20.17 -8.10 -19.05
N ALA A 71 -20.35 -7.22 -20.05
CA ALA A 71 -20.65 -5.81 -19.83
C ALA A 71 -21.95 -5.61 -19.04
N ASP A 72 -23.01 -6.38 -19.34
CA ASP A 72 -24.29 -6.29 -18.62
C ASP A 72 -24.15 -6.66 -17.15
N ARG A 73 -23.39 -7.71 -16.86
CA ARG A 73 -23.11 -8.12 -15.48
C ARG A 73 -22.28 -7.06 -14.73
N ALA A 74 -21.29 -6.45 -15.41
CA ALA A 74 -20.49 -5.37 -14.82
C ALA A 74 -21.37 -4.16 -14.46
N VAL A 75 -22.25 -3.72 -15.37
CA VAL A 75 -23.21 -2.64 -15.12
C VAL A 75 -24.19 -2.99 -14.00
N ALA A 76 -24.69 -4.22 -13.96
CA ALA A 76 -25.58 -4.67 -12.89
C ALA A 76 -24.90 -4.63 -11.51
N ILE A 77 -23.64 -5.09 -11.42
CA ILE A 77 -22.84 -5.01 -10.18
C ILE A 77 -22.58 -3.55 -9.81
N TYR A 78 -22.26 -2.69 -10.78
CA TYR A 78 -22.06 -1.27 -10.55
C TYR A 78 -23.31 -0.63 -9.94
N LYS A 79 -24.47 -0.80 -10.57
CA LYS A 79 -25.76 -0.29 -10.08
C LYS A 79 -26.10 -0.83 -8.67
N GLN A 80 -25.85 -2.11 -8.44
CA GLN A 80 -26.08 -2.74 -7.12
C GLN A 80 -25.18 -2.14 -6.03
N ARG A 81 -23.95 -1.77 -6.36
CA ARG A 81 -22.96 -1.28 -5.37
C ARG A 81 -23.02 0.22 -5.17
N LEU A 82 -23.21 1.00 -6.24
CA LEU A 82 -23.09 2.45 -6.29
C LEU A 82 -24.41 3.18 -6.57
N GLY A 83 -25.47 2.48 -6.96
CA GLY A 83 -26.77 3.11 -7.25
C GLY A 83 -27.58 3.52 -6.00
N ASP A 84 -27.08 3.22 -4.82
CA ASP A 84 -27.64 3.64 -3.53
C ASP A 84 -26.61 4.44 -2.76
N ALA A 85 -26.85 5.73 -2.59
CA ALA A 85 -25.98 6.65 -1.88
C ALA A 85 -26.09 6.56 -0.34
N GLY A 86 -26.95 5.67 0.18
CA GLY A 86 -27.08 5.42 1.61
C GLY A 86 -25.76 4.98 2.21
N GLY A 87 -25.26 5.74 3.19
CA GLY A 87 -23.98 5.50 3.84
C GLY A 87 -22.75 5.95 3.04
N MET A 88 -22.89 6.62 1.89
CA MET A 88 -21.79 7.28 1.21
C MET A 88 -21.40 8.59 1.92
N HIS A 89 -20.14 8.93 1.84
CA HIS A 89 -19.59 10.20 2.32
C HIS A 89 -19.01 10.97 1.15
N PHE A 90 -19.47 12.19 0.97
CA PHE A 90 -18.97 13.11 -0.05
C PHE A 90 -18.14 14.20 0.63
N VAL A 91 -16.92 14.40 0.17
CA VAL A 91 -16.01 15.42 0.68
C VAL A 91 -15.67 16.38 -0.45
N PHE A 92 -15.85 17.67 -0.19
CA PHE A 92 -15.56 18.75 -1.13
C PHE A 92 -14.44 19.60 -0.53
N THR A 93 -13.35 19.74 -1.28
CA THR A 93 -12.21 20.57 -0.91
C THR A 93 -11.81 21.43 -2.10
N GLY A 94 -11.54 22.71 -1.89
CA GLY A 94 -11.17 23.62 -2.95
C GLY A 94 -11.57 25.06 -2.67
N ASN A 95 -11.33 25.91 -3.65
CA ASN A 95 -11.76 27.31 -3.60
C ASN A 95 -13.18 27.44 -4.17
N PHE A 96 -14.18 27.48 -3.31
CA PHE A 96 -15.58 27.70 -3.66
C PHE A 96 -16.28 28.55 -2.61
N LYS A 97 -17.37 29.18 -2.99
CA LYS A 97 -18.26 29.85 -2.06
C LYS A 97 -19.38 28.90 -1.65
N GLU A 98 -19.67 28.80 -0.36
CA GLU A 98 -20.73 27.93 0.16
C GLU A 98 -22.08 28.21 -0.48
N ALA A 99 -22.45 29.50 -0.63
CA ALA A 99 -23.69 29.87 -1.25
C ALA A 99 -23.85 29.42 -2.71
N GLU A 100 -22.75 29.21 -3.42
CA GLU A 100 -22.75 28.73 -4.81
C GLU A 100 -22.74 27.19 -4.90
N ILE A 101 -22.04 26.51 -3.98
CA ILE A 101 -21.90 25.04 -4.02
C ILE A 101 -23.08 24.31 -3.38
N ILE A 102 -23.68 24.86 -2.30
CA ILE A 102 -24.80 24.22 -1.59
C ILE A 102 -25.96 23.88 -2.52
N PRO A 103 -26.48 24.79 -3.37
CA PRO A 103 -27.56 24.44 -4.29
C PRO A 103 -27.20 23.32 -5.27
N LEU A 104 -25.92 23.23 -5.67
CA LEU A 104 -25.44 22.14 -6.54
C LEU A 104 -25.37 20.81 -5.79
N ILE A 105 -24.96 20.84 -4.53
CA ILE A 105 -24.95 19.64 -3.66
C ILE A 105 -26.39 19.16 -3.44
N GLU A 106 -27.32 20.06 -3.12
CA GLU A 106 -28.73 19.73 -2.93
C GLU A 106 -29.35 19.14 -4.20
N THR A 107 -29.09 19.75 -5.36
CA THR A 107 -29.65 19.32 -6.64
C THR A 107 -29.08 17.96 -7.10
N TYR A 108 -27.79 17.71 -6.96
CA TYR A 108 -27.12 16.56 -7.60
C TYR A 108 -26.62 15.50 -6.65
N ILE A 109 -26.38 15.82 -5.38
CA ILE A 109 -25.85 14.86 -4.40
C ILE A 109 -26.95 14.46 -3.42
N ALA A 110 -27.65 15.44 -2.83
CA ALA A 110 -28.71 15.14 -1.86
C ALA A 110 -29.94 14.49 -2.51
N SER A 111 -30.12 14.66 -3.83
CA SER A 111 -31.18 14.00 -4.62
C SER A 111 -30.83 12.57 -5.08
N LEU A 112 -29.62 12.08 -4.79
CA LEU A 112 -29.26 10.68 -5.12
C LEU A 112 -30.16 9.72 -4.37
N PRO A 113 -30.56 8.61 -5.01
CA PRO A 113 -31.30 7.54 -4.32
C PRO A 113 -30.52 7.08 -3.08
N ALA A 114 -31.14 7.16 -1.92
CA ALA A 114 -30.52 6.77 -0.67
C ALA A 114 -31.49 5.97 0.20
N THR A 115 -31.08 4.81 0.63
CA THR A 115 -31.77 4.00 1.63
C THR A 115 -31.04 4.05 2.97
N SER A 116 -31.64 3.46 3.99
CA SER A 116 -30.98 3.28 5.29
C SER A 116 -29.90 2.18 5.29
N ARG A 117 -29.37 1.82 4.12
CA ARG A 117 -28.38 0.76 3.97
C ARG A 117 -27.13 1.04 4.79
N LYS A 118 -26.77 0.08 5.64
CA LYS A 118 -25.49 0.08 6.33
C LYS A 118 -24.51 -0.80 5.56
N ASN A 119 -23.42 -0.21 5.11
CA ASN A 119 -22.35 -0.94 4.46
C ASN A 119 -21.40 -1.50 5.52
N ASN A 120 -21.44 -2.81 5.74
CA ASN A 120 -20.49 -3.51 6.60
C ASN A 120 -19.55 -4.34 5.71
N TYR A 121 -18.26 -4.30 5.99
CA TYR A 121 -17.34 -5.27 5.41
C TYR A 121 -17.28 -6.54 6.25
N VAL A 122 -17.02 -7.64 5.58
CA VAL A 122 -16.80 -8.94 6.23
C VAL A 122 -15.34 -9.32 6.05
N ASP A 123 -14.65 -9.55 7.15
CA ASP A 123 -13.29 -10.08 7.13
C ASP A 123 -13.30 -11.52 6.61
N GLN A 124 -12.85 -11.72 5.39
CA GLN A 124 -12.76 -13.02 4.71
C GLN A 124 -11.65 -13.93 5.28
N LYS A 125 -10.99 -13.49 6.34
CA LYS A 125 -9.93 -14.23 7.02
C LYS A 125 -8.73 -14.57 6.12
N VAL A 126 -8.48 -13.77 5.09
CA VAL A 126 -7.25 -13.85 4.30
C VAL A 126 -6.10 -13.35 5.17
N ARG A 127 -5.17 -14.24 5.46
CA ARG A 127 -4.04 -13.97 6.36
C ARG A 127 -2.74 -14.43 5.74
N PRO A 128 -1.63 -13.75 6.02
CA PRO A 128 -0.30 -14.25 5.70
C PRO A 128 0.00 -15.57 6.40
N ILE A 129 0.93 -16.34 5.85
CA ILE A 129 1.52 -17.51 6.52
C ILE A 129 2.08 -17.12 7.89
N LYS A 130 2.19 -18.10 8.80
CA LYS A 130 2.79 -17.87 10.12
C LYS A 130 4.23 -18.36 10.15
N GLY A 131 5.04 -17.74 11.02
CA GLY A 131 6.41 -18.13 11.25
C GLY A 131 7.38 -17.56 10.21
N LYS A 132 8.53 -18.24 10.06
CA LYS A 132 9.59 -17.86 9.12
C LYS A 132 9.50 -18.71 7.86
N LYS A 133 9.64 -18.11 6.69
CA LYS A 133 9.64 -18.81 5.40
C LYS A 133 10.56 -18.10 4.41
N GLU A 134 11.21 -18.90 3.57
CA GLU A 134 12.01 -18.42 2.45
C GLU A 134 11.53 -19.04 1.15
N LEU A 135 11.66 -18.29 0.07
CA LEU A 135 11.34 -18.71 -1.30
C LEU A 135 12.38 -18.14 -2.25
N THR A 136 12.95 -18.98 -3.09
CA THR A 136 13.75 -18.51 -4.23
C THR A 136 13.05 -18.91 -5.53
N VAL A 137 12.87 -17.94 -6.42
CA VAL A 137 12.29 -18.13 -7.75
C VAL A 137 13.38 -17.87 -8.78
N TYR A 138 13.67 -18.86 -9.62
CA TYR A 138 14.65 -18.76 -10.69
C TYR A 138 13.93 -18.46 -12.00
N LYS A 139 14.05 -17.21 -12.51
CA LYS A 139 13.37 -16.80 -13.73
C LYS A 139 14.03 -15.56 -14.37
N GLY A 140 14.06 -15.55 -15.71
CA GLY A 140 14.69 -14.50 -16.50
C GLY A 140 16.12 -14.81 -16.87
N GLU A 141 16.60 -14.17 -17.93
CA GLU A 141 17.95 -14.35 -18.47
C GLU A 141 18.89 -13.22 -18.01
N GLU A 142 18.32 -12.06 -17.65
CA GLU A 142 19.11 -10.93 -17.18
C GLU A 142 19.71 -11.21 -15.79
N GLN A 143 20.96 -10.77 -15.60
CA GLN A 143 21.67 -10.88 -14.32
C GLN A 143 21.15 -9.85 -13.31
N LYS A 144 19.86 -9.97 -12.99
CA LYS A 144 19.12 -9.11 -12.06
C LYS A 144 18.40 -9.95 -11.03
N SER A 145 18.49 -9.54 -9.78
CA SER A 145 17.81 -10.15 -8.65
C SER A 145 16.95 -9.13 -7.92
N LEU A 146 15.97 -9.63 -7.18
CA LEU A 146 15.11 -8.83 -6.34
C LEU A 146 14.86 -9.56 -5.01
N ILE A 147 15.16 -8.89 -3.92
CA ILE A 147 14.86 -9.38 -2.57
C ILE A 147 13.59 -8.69 -2.10
N LEU A 148 12.61 -9.48 -1.61
CA LEU A 148 11.47 -9.02 -0.84
C LEU A 148 11.53 -9.65 0.55
N SER A 149 11.57 -8.83 1.60
CA SER A 149 11.60 -9.32 2.97
C SER A 149 10.43 -8.71 3.74
N PHE A 150 9.48 -9.53 4.17
CA PHE A 150 8.25 -9.15 4.83
C PHE A 150 8.35 -9.39 6.33
N TYR A 151 8.05 -8.36 7.12
CA TYR A 151 7.79 -8.42 8.56
C TYR A 151 6.32 -8.10 8.78
N TYR A 152 5.57 -8.98 9.44
CA TYR A 152 4.12 -8.83 9.53
C TYR A 152 3.54 -9.52 10.76
N GLY A 153 2.33 -9.13 11.12
CA GLY A 153 1.61 -9.77 12.22
C GLY A 153 0.35 -9.01 12.62
N ASP A 154 -0.39 -9.63 13.53
CA ASP A 154 -1.56 -9.02 14.14
C ASP A 154 -1.10 -8.05 15.23
N ILE A 155 -1.66 -6.85 15.26
CA ILE A 155 -1.37 -5.83 16.26
C ILE A 155 -2.57 -4.87 16.39
N PRO A 156 -3.00 -4.51 17.61
CA PRO A 156 -4.02 -3.49 17.77
C PRO A 156 -3.61 -2.18 17.11
N TYR A 157 -4.51 -1.65 16.27
CA TYR A 157 -4.26 -0.38 15.59
C TYR A 157 -4.44 0.79 16.55
N ASN A 158 -3.47 1.69 16.59
CA ASN A 158 -3.63 3.03 17.13
C ASN A 158 -2.74 4.02 16.35
N GLU A 159 -3.17 5.26 16.28
CA GLU A 159 -2.50 6.28 15.47
C GLU A 159 -1.12 6.70 16.02
N ALA A 160 -0.90 6.56 17.33
CA ALA A 160 0.41 6.85 17.91
C ALA A 160 1.44 5.80 17.49
N LEU A 161 1.07 4.51 17.54
CA LEU A 161 1.93 3.43 17.06
C LEU A 161 2.12 3.52 15.54
N ALA A 162 1.10 3.92 14.78
CA ALA A 162 1.22 4.13 13.34
C ALA A 162 2.27 5.22 13.01
N LEU A 163 2.29 6.32 13.76
CA LEU A 163 3.31 7.37 13.61
C LEU A 163 4.72 6.88 13.96
N LYS A 164 4.87 6.09 15.06
CA LYS A 164 6.16 5.47 15.43
C LYS A 164 6.63 4.49 14.34
N ALA A 165 5.74 3.71 13.76
CA ALA A 165 6.05 2.80 12.65
C ALA A 165 6.47 3.54 11.39
N SER A 166 5.81 4.65 11.06
CA SER A 166 6.22 5.51 9.94
C SER A 166 7.62 6.10 10.17
N ALA A 167 7.90 6.59 11.39
CA ALA A 167 9.24 7.08 11.73
C ALA A 167 10.31 5.98 11.62
N LEU A 168 10.00 4.76 12.06
CA LEU A 168 10.89 3.61 11.89
C LEU A 168 11.16 3.32 10.40
N THR A 169 10.14 3.34 9.57
CA THR A 169 10.26 3.10 8.12
C THR A 169 11.16 4.14 7.47
N GLU A 170 10.96 5.42 7.76
CA GLU A 170 11.79 6.50 7.21
C GLU A 170 13.25 6.43 7.69
N VAL A 171 13.47 6.19 8.97
CA VAL A 171 14.82 6.00 9.51
C VAL A 171 15.52 4.82 8.84
N LEU A 172 14.85 3.70 8.67
CA LEU A 172 15.41 2.54 7.97
C LEU A 172 15.68 2.83 6.49
N ASN A 173 14.86 3.63 5.82
CA ASN A 173 15.13 4.06 4.45
C ASN A 173 16.42 4.88 4.35
N ILE A 174 16.65 5.82 5.26
CA ILE A 174 17.92 6.56 5.33
C ILE A 174 19.08 5.59 5.48
N ARG A 175 19.02 4.66 6.43
CA ARG A 175 20.09 3.69 6.69
C ARG A 175 20.31 2.71 5.55
N ILE A 176 19.25 2.26 4.88
CA ILE A 176 19.34 1.39 3.70
C ILE A 176 20.10 2.10 2.58
N ILE A 177 19.82 3.39 2.35
CA ILE A 177 20.56 4.18 1.34
C ILE A 177 22.03 4.32 1.74
N GLU A 178 22.31 4.72 2.99
CA GLU A 178 23.67 4.92 3.48
C GLU A 178 24.51 3.63 3.47
N GLU A 179 23.96 2.51 3.94
CA GLU A 179 24.71 1.25 4.06
C GLU A 179 24.70 0.40 2.77
N LEU A 180 23.52 0.17 2.19
CA LEU A 180 23.38 -0.80 1.11
C LEU A 180 23.68 -0.20 -0.26
N ARG A 181 23.38 1.08 -0.47
CA ARG A 181 23.63 1.76 -1.74
C ARG A 181 25.01 2.35 -1.80
N GLU A 182 25.42 3.12 -0.79
CA GLU A 182 26.66 3.91 -0.84
C GLU A 182 27.88 3.08 -0.42
N LYS A 183 27.78 2.29 0.65
CA LYS A 183 28.93 1.50 1.17
C LYS A 183 29.06 0.14 0.50
N VAL A 184 27.97 -0.65 0.42
CA VAL A 184 27.99 -1.96 -0.20
C VAL A 184 27.95 -1.88 -1.73
N GLN A 185 27.41 -0.78 -2.29
CA GLN A 185 27.18 -0.58 -3.72
C GLN A 185 26.41 -1.75 -4.34
N GLY A 186 25.44 -2.28 -3.56
CA GLY A 186 24.76 -3.53 -3.89
C GLY A 186 23.36 -3.35 -4.47
N ILE A 187 22.77 -2.15 -4.34
CA ILE A 187 21.41 -1.89 -4.81
C ILE A 187 21.34 -0.71 -5.77
N TYR A 188 20.40 -0.78 -6.72
CA TYR A 188 20.10 0.31 -7.65
C TYR A 188 18.98 1.23 -7.15
N GLY A 189 18.32 0.86 -6.07
CA GLY A 189 17.19 1.54 -5.47
C GLY A 189 16.54 0.66 -4.41
N GLY A 190 15.26 0.92 -4.12
CA GLY A 190 14.52 0.15 -3.13
C GLY A 190 14.40 0.85 -1.79
N GLY A 191 13.97 0.12 -0.78
CA GLY A 191 13.74 0.64 0.56
C GLY A 191 12.79 -0.24 1.36
N ILE A 192 12.30 0.29 2.48
CA ILE A 192 11.27 -0.33 3.29
C ILE A 192 9.97 0.44 3.18
N PHE A 193 8.86 -0.27 3.06
CA PHE A 193 7.52 0.26 2.87
C PHE A 193 6.52 -0.44 3.78
N GLY A 194 5.38 0.20 4.02
CA GLY A 194 4.29 -0.38 4.78
C GLY A 194 4.01 0.34 6.10
N GLY A 195 3.28 -0.31 6.99
CA GLY A 195 2.87 0.28 8.26
C GLY A 195 1.78 -0.54 8.93
N LEU A 196 0.94 0.13 9.74
CA LEU A 196 -0.18 -0.48 10.42
C LEU A 196 -1.46 -0.36 9.59
N ASN A 197 -2.27 -1.41 9.62
CA ASN A 197 -3.59 -1.47 9.00
C ASN A 197 -4.67 -1.62 10.07
N LYS A 198 -5.78 -0.86 9.94
CA LYS A 198 -6.97 -0.99 10.78
C LYS A 198 -7.93 -2.04 10.21
N ALA A 199 -8.09 -2.05 8.89
CA ALA A 199 -8.99 -2.92 8.14
C ALA A 199 -8.21 -3.72 7.09
N PRO A 200 -8.66 -4.92 6.69
CA PRO A 200 -9.85 -5.65 7.15
C PRO A 200 -9.72 -6.22 8.57
N TYR A 201 -8.53 -6.22 9.15
CA TYR A 201 -8.24 -6.57 10.54
C TYR A 201 -7.01 -5.79 11.04
N PRO A 202 -6.92 -5.53 12.36
CA PRO A 202 -5.77 -4.85 12.93
C PRO A 202 -4.48 -5.64 12.73
N SER A 203 -3.55 -5.09 11.97
CA SER A 203 -2.33 -5.76 11.57
C SER A 203 -1.23 -4.76 11.21
N PHE A 204 -0.02 -5.27 11.01
CA PHE A 204 1.05 -4.53 10.38
C PHE A 204 1.71 -5.35 9.28
N GLN A 205 2.29 -4.68 8.31
CA GLN A 205 3.14 -5.26 7.30
C GLN A 205 4.20 -4.24 6.89
N LEU A 206 5.46 -4.63 7.04
CA LEU A 206 6.62 -3.89 6.53
C LEU A 206 7.32 -4.76 5.50
N VAL A 207 7.68 -4.18 4.36
CA VAL A 207 8.31 -4.90 3.25
C VAL A 207 9.59 -4.17 2.87
N VAL A 208 10.71 -4.86 2.96
CA VAL A 208 11.97 -4.40 2.39
C VAL A 208 12.06 -4.93 0.97
N GLN A 209 12.33 -4.05 0.01
CA GLN A 209 12.48 -4.38 -1.40
C GLN A 209 13.85 -3.88 -1.87
N LEU A 210 14.71 -4.81 -2.33
CA LEU A 210 16.08 -4.51 -2.75
C LEU A 210 16.36 -5.10 -4.14
N PRO A 211 16.27 -4.31 -5.22
CA PRO A 211 16.75 -4.72 -6.54
C PRO A 211 18.29 -4.70 -6.57
N CYS A 212 18.90 -5.78 -7.03
CA CYS A 212 20.36 -5.96 -6.99
C CYS A 212 20.87 -6.91 -8.08
N GLY A 213 22.19 -7.06 -8.17
CA GLY A 213 22.83 -8.16 -8.88
C GLY A 213 22.74 -9.48 -8.11
N PRO A 214 22.69 -10.64 -8.81
CA PRO A 214 22.57 -11.94 -8.14
C PRO A 214 23.73 -12.25 -7.18
N GLU A 215 24.92 -11.79 -7.48
CA GLU A 215 26.13 -11.95 -6.67
C GLU A 215 26.09 -11.16 -5.34
N LYS A 216 25.18 -10.18 -5.23
CA LYS A 216 25.04 -9.32 -4.05
C LYS A 216 23.97 -9.77 -3.07
N VAL A 217 23.14 -10.75 -3.44
CA VAL A 217 21.95 -11.17 -2.65
C VAL A 217 22.33 -11.49 -1.22
N ASP A 218 23.29 -12.38 -0.99
CA ASP A 218 23.68 -12.83 0.35
C ASP A 218 24.29 -11.69 1.18
N THR A 219 25.11 -10.85 0.54
CA THR A 219 25.74 -9.71 1.19
C THR A 219 24.67 -8.70 1.65
N LEU A 220 23.70 -8.42 0.80
CA LEU A 220 22.60 -7.49 1.09
C LEU A 220 21.65 -8.02 2.16
N LEU A 221 21.33 -9.31 2.15
CA LEU A 221 20.52 -9.93 3.21
C LEU A 221 21.21 -9.81 4.58
N LYS A 222 22.52 -10.06 4.66
CA LYS A 222 23.30 -9.91 5.88
C LYS A 222 23.36 -8.43 6.34
N ALA A 223 23.65 -7.52 5.42
CA ALA A 223 23.73 -6.10 5.74
C ALA A 223 22.37 -5.55 6.19
N MET A 224 21.28 -5.86 5.49
CA MET A 224 19.92 -5.52 5.89
C MET A 224 19.59 -6.05 7.31
N GLN A 225 19.89 -7.31 7.59
CA GLN A 225 19.63 -7.88 8.91
C GLN A 225 20.46 -7.21 10.00
N ASN A 226 21.70 -6.83 9.72
CA ASN A 226 22.55 -6.10 10.65
C ASN A 226 21.96 -4.71 10.96
N GLU A 227 21.44 -3.99 9.95
CA GLU A 227 20.80 -2.70 10.15
C GLU A 227 19.53 -2.82 11.00
N ILE A 228 18.69 -3.81 10.72
CA ILE A 228 17.50 -4.11 11.52
C ILE A 228 17.88 -4.43 12.97
N ASN A 229 18.85 -5.28 13.18
CA ASN A 229 19.33 -5.63 14.53
C ASN A 229 19.92 -4.44 15.27
N ALA A 230 20.63 -3.56 14.55
CA ALA A 230 21.19 -2.33 15.13
C ALA A 230 20.10 -1.38 15.63
N ILE A 231 19.05 -1.16 14.84
CA ILE A 231 17.90 -0.32 15.25
C ILE A 231 17.14 -0.95 16.42
N ILE A 232 16.92 -2.27 16.41
CA ILE A 232 16.28 -2.99 17.53
C ILE A 232 17.09 -2.84 18.82
N LYS A 233 18.42 -2.99 18.74
CA LYS A 233 19.31 -2.97 19.91
C LYS A 233 19.54 -1.55 20.45
N ASN A 234 19.88 -0.62 19.57
CA ASN A 234 20.41 0.69 19.92
C ASN A 234 19.43 1.85 19.65
N GLY A 235 18.37 1.64 18.87
CA GLY A 235 17.55 2.71 18.30
C GLY A 235 18.26 3.46 17.17
N PRO A 236 17.61 4.45 16.56
CA PRO A 236 18.23 5.35 15.60
C PRO A 236 19.11 6.39 16.30
N SER A 237 20.02 7.02 15.53
CA SER A 237 20.67 8.24 16.00
C SER A 237 19.67 9.42 16.03
N GLU A 238 19.92 10.38 16.92
CA GLU A 238 19.15 11.65 16.93
C GLU A 238 19.25 12.37 15.58
N GLN A 239 20.41 12.30 14.93
CA GLN A 239 20.59 12.90 13.61
C GLN A 239 19.63 12.32 12.58
N ASN A 240 19.46 10.97 12.53
CA ASN A 240 18.56 10.34 11.57
C ASN A 240 17.09 10.65 11.88
N LEU A 241 16.69 10.64 13.15
CA LEU A 241 15.35 11.03 13.53
C LEU A 241 15.06 12.50 13.20
N ASN A 242 16.03 13.40 13.41
CA ASN A 242 15.88 14.80 13.07
C ASN A 242 15.79 15.04 11.55
N LYS A 243 16.54 14.28 10.72
CA LYS A 243 16.38 14.31 9.27
C LYS A 243 14.94 13.95 8.86
N VAL A 244 14.37 12.88 9.46
CA VAL A 244 12.98 12.46 9.20
C VAL A 244 12.00 13.57 9.62
N LYS A 245 12.14 14.11 10.81
CA LYS A 245 11.26 15.19 11.30
C LYS A 245 11.32 16.43 10.40
N GLN A 246 12.52 16.80 9.95
CA GLN A 246 12.67 17.93 9.04
C GLN A 246 11.99 17.68 7.68
N GLN A 247 12.19 16.51 7.09
CA GLN A 247 11.52 16.11 5.84
C GLN A 247 10.00 16.12 6.00
N TRP A 248 9.48 15.56 7.08
CA TRP A 248 8.04 15.53 7.35
C TRP A 248 7.46 16.93 7.55
N ARG A 249 8.19 17.83 8.22
CA ARG A 249 7.76 19.23 8.39
C ARG A 249 7.62 19.94 7.06
N GLU A 250 8.58 19.77 6.16
CA GLU A 250 8.50 20.38 4.83
C GLU A 250 7.38 19.74 3.98
N SER A 251 7.23 18.42 4.02
CA SER A 251 6.13 17.73 3.34
C SER A 251 4.77 18.20 3.86
N HIS A 252 4.60 18.28 5.16
CA HIS A 252 3.34 18.73 5.77
C HIS A 252 2.97 20.16 5.41
N LYS A 253 3.95 21.07 5.36
CA LYS A 253 3.71 22.46 4.87
C LYS A 253 3.18 22.51 3.43
N GLN A 254 3.59 21.58 2.58
CA GLN A 254 3.05 21.48 1.22
C GLN A 254 1.67 20.82 1.22
N GLU A 255 1.50 19.72 1.95
CA GLU A 255 0.22 19.01 2.07
C GLU A 255 -0.90 19.92 2.58
N MET A 256 -0.62 20.83 3.51
CA MET A 256 -1.61 21.80 4.01
C MET A 256 -2.11 22.80 2.95
N LYS A 257 -1.38 22.95 1.84
CA LYS A 257 -1.78 23.83 0.72
C LYS A 257 -2.56 23.10 -0.37
N GLU A 258 -2.56 21.75 -0.34
CA GLU A 258 -3.11 20.93 -1.40
C GLU A 258 -4.48 20.36 -1.04
N ASN A 259 -5.42 20.37 -2.00
CA ASN A 259 -6.77 19.83 -1.79
C ASN A 259 -6.78 18.31 -1.54
N GLY A 260 -5.88 17.56 -2.18
CA GLY A 260 -5.82 16.10 -2.10
C GLY A 260 -5.63 15.57 -0.67
N PRO A 261 -4.60 16.00 0.07
CA PRO A 261 -4.40 15.62 1.47
C PRO A 261 -5.61 15.96 2.36
N TRP A 262 -6.18 17.16 2.24
CA TRP A 262 -7.38 17.53 2.96
C TRP A 262 -8.56 16.60 2.68
N SER A 263 -8.85 16.31 1.41
CA SER A 263 -9.90 15.36 1.02
C SER A 263 -9.67 13.99 1.64
N SER A 264 -8.45 13.48 1.59
CA SER A 264 -8.09 12.15 2.09
C SER A 264 -8.23 12.06 3.60
N HIS A 265 -7.73 13.06 4.34
CA HIS A 265 -7.79 13.07 5.80
C HIS A 265 -9.22 13.28 6.32
N LEU A 266 -10.02 14.16 5.69
CA LEU A 266 -11.43 14.36 6.02
C LEU A 266 -12.25 13.09 5.77
N LEU A 267 -12.01 12.42 4.64
CA LEU A 267 -12.67 11.15 4.33
C LEU A 267 -12.26 10.06 5.33
N ALA A 268 -10.99 9.92 5.65
CA ALA A 268 -10.50 8.95 6.62
C ALA A 268 -11.03 9.23 8.04
N ALA A 269 -11.15 10.49 8.43
CA ALA A 269 -11.78 10.86 9.70
C ALA A 269 -13.23 10.38 9.76
N LYS A 270 -13.97 10.52 8.65
CA LYS A 270 -15.39 10.14 8.57
C LYS A 270 -15.59 8.62 8.45
N THR A 271 -14.79 7.94 7.64
CA THR A 271 -14.99 6.51 7.32
C THR A 271 -14.25 5.57 8.27
N GLU A 272 -13.09 5.97 8.77
CA GLU A 272 -12.22 5.15 9.61
C GLU A 272 -12.17 5.61 11.08
N GLY A 273 -12.77 6.78 11.38
CA GLY A 273 -12.72 7.40 12.71
C GLY A 273 -11.32 7.88 13.09
N LYS A 274 -10.49 8.26 12.09
CA LYS A 274 -9.20 8.89 12.35
C LYS A 274 -9.37 10.30 12.90
N ASN A 275 -8.46 10.72 13.76
CA ASN A 275 -8.49 12.06 14.33
C ASN A 275 -7.89 13.07 13.34
N ILE A 276 -8.72 13.95 12.78
CA ILE A 276 -8.29 15.01 11.85
C ILE A 276 -7.31 16.00 12.50
N ASP A 277 -7.38 16.18 13.82
CA ASP A 277 -6.44 17.01 14.57
C ASP A 277 -4.98 16.58 14.37
N ARG A 278 -4.75 15.26 14.19
CA ARG A 278 -3.40 14.74 13.89
C ARG A 278 -2.85 15.15 12.53
N PHE A 279 -3.72 15.49 11.59
CA PHE A 279 -3.29 16.11 10.33
C PHE A 279 -3.08 17.61 10.50
N ILE A 280 -4.03 18.31 11.12
CA ILE A 280 -3.96 19.79 11.29
C ILE A 280 -2.74 20.17 12.14
N HIS A 281 -2.51 19.47 13.24
CA HIS A 281 -1.43 19.72 14.19
C HIS A 281 -0.32 18.67 14.13
N PHE A 282 -0.04 18.14 12.94
CA PHE A 282 0.92 17.04 12.76
C PHE A 282 2.27 17.29 13.41
N GLU A 283 2.79 18.52 13.29
CA GLU A 283 4.09 18.88 13.87
C GLU A 283 4.13 18.65 15.39
N GLN A 284 3.06 18.92 16.12
CA GLN A 284 3.01 18.71 17.56
C GLN A 284 3.10 17.22 17.96
N TYR A 285 2.57 16.32 17.13
CA TYR A 285 2.69 14.87 17.34
C TYR A 285 4.07 14.36 16.94
N MET A 286 4.59 14.85 15.83
CA MET A 286 5.91 14.52 15.32
C MET A 286 7.03 14.96 16.27
N ASP A 287 6.95 16.18 16.84
CA ASP A 287 8.00 16.72 17.70
C ASP A 287 8.14 15.93 19.02
N LYS A 288 7.08 15.28 19.47
CA LYS A 288 7.08 14.40 20.67
C LYS A 288 7.78 13.06 20.42
N LEU A 289 8.02 12.66 19.16
CA LEU A 289 8.72 11.41 18.86
C LEU A 289 10.16 11.46 19.36
N THR A 290 10.58 10.37 19.98
CA THR A 290 11.93 10.15 20.47
C THR A 290 12.61 8.97 19.76
N THR A 291 13.91 8.88 19.84
CA THR A 291 14.66 7.70 19.36
C THR A 291 14.22 6.42 20.05
N LYS A 292 13.81 6.52 21.31
CA LYS A 292 13.25 5.40 22.07
C LYS A 292 11.91 4.92 21.49
N ASP A 293 11.05 5.83 21.05
CA ASP A 293 9.78 5.46 20.38
C ASP A 293 10.00 4.66 19.10
N VAL A 294 10.99 5.04 18.31
CA VAL A 294 11.36 4.32 17.07
C VAL A 294 11.98 2.96 17.42
N GLN A 295 12.81 2.88 18.46
CA GLN A 295 13.38 1.63 18.94
C GLN A 295 12.29 0.66 19.46
N GLU A 296 11.31 1.17 20.21
CA GLU A 296 10.18 0.36 20.69
C GLU A 296 9.36 -0.18 19.51
N ALA A 297 9.07 0.65 18.50
CA ALA A 297 8.42 0.21 17.25
C ALA A 297 9.25 -0.88 16.54
N ALA A 298 10.58 -0.71 16.46
CA ALA A 298 11.46 -1.71 15.84
C ALA A 298 11.41 -3.05 16.60
N ARG A 299 11.50 -3.04 17.90
CA ARG A 299 11.39 -4.25 18.75
C ARG A 299 10.06 -4.96 18.58
N LEU A 300 8.99 -4.19 18.40
CA LEU A 300 7.63 -4.72 18.27
C LEU A 300 7.37 -5.28 16.87
N LEU A 301 7.75 -4.55 15.82
CA LEU A 301 7.37 -4.84 14.44
C LEU A 301 8.42 -5.69 13.68
N LEU A 302 9.69 -5.62 14.07
CA LEU A 302 10.80 -6.30 13.39
C LEU A 302 11.36 -7.46 14.22
N ASN A 303 10.60 -8.02 15.16
CA ASN A 303 11.03 -9.11 16.04
C ASN A 303 11.27 -10.44 15.34
N GLY A 304 10.96 -10.56 14.05
CA GLY A 304 11.18 -11.76 13.23
C GLY A 304 10.30 -12.96 13.60
N LYS A 305 9.25 -12.78 14.41
CA LYS A 305 8.29 -13.86 14.74
C LYS A 305 7.58 -14.37 13.49
N ASN A 306 7.13 -13.46 12.64
CA ASN A 306 6.64 -13.74 11.30
C ASN A 306 7.51 -12.99 10.30
N HIS A 307 8.25 -13.73 9.50
CA HIS A 307 9.19 -13.17 8.54
C HIS A 307 9.20 -14.03 7.28
N TYR A 308 8.94 -13.41 6.14
CA TYR A 308 8.96 -14.08 4.85
C TYR A 308 9.94 -13.39 3.92
N THR A 309 10.92 -14.14 3.40
CA THR A 309 11.88 -13.65 2.41
C THR A 309 11.62 -14.35 1.08
N ALA A 310 11.36 -13.57 0.03
CA ALA A 310 11.27 -14.07 -1.33
C ALA A 310 12.39 -13.45 -2.18
N ILE A 311 13.05 -14.26 -3.00
CA ILE A 311 14.20 -13.85 -3.81
C ILE A 311 13.94 -14.26 -5.25
N LEU A 312 14.05 -13.30 -6.17
CA LEU A 312 14.15 -13.57 -7.60
C LEU A 312 15.62 -13.71 -7.97
N MET A 313 15.96 -14.81 -8.63
CA MET A 313 17.30 -15.08 -9.18
C MET A 313 17.20 -15.33 -10.69
N PRO A 314 18.25 -15.06 -11.47
CA PRO A 314 18.32 -15.48 -12.87
C PRO A 314 18.14 -16.99 -13.03
N ALA A 315 17.60 -17.41 -14.17
CA ALA A 315 17.30 -18.83 -14.41
C ALA A 315 18.55 -19.73 -14.40
N ASP A 316 19.69 -19.22 -14.86
CA ASP A 316 20.97 -19.92 -14.91
C ASP A 316 21.61 -20.10 -13.52
N ALA A 317 21.28 -19.28 -12.53
CA ALA A 317 21.75 -19.41 -11.16
C ALA A 317 21.27 -20.70 -10.45
N LYS A 318 20.24 -21.37 -10.98
CA LYS A 318 19.75 -22.67 -10.48
C LYS A 318 20.72 -23.82 -10.78
N LYS A 319 21.59 -23.66 -11.77
CA LYS A 319 22.51 -24.73 -12.26
C LYS A 319 23.87 -24.73 -11.55
N LYS A 320 24.11 -23.72 -10.72
CA LYS A 320 25.28 -23.61 -9.86
C LYS A 320 24.94 -24.02 -8.43
#